data_4603124b48d547f0efb8bf2c780ef881
#
_entry.id   4603124b48d547f0efb8bf2c780ef881
#
_cell.length_a   1.000
_cell.length_b   1.000
_cell.length_c   1.000
_cell.angle_alpha   90.00
_cell.angle_beta   90.00
_cell.angle_gamma   90.00
#
_symmetry.space_group_name_H-M   'P 1'
#
loop_
_entity.id
_entity.type
_entity.pdbx_description
1 polymer ?
#
loop_
_entity_poly.entity_id
_entity_poly.type
_entity_poly.pdbx_seq_one_letter_code
_entity_poly.pdbx_strand_id
1 'polypeptide(L)'
;MPINILICDPVGLALDEQGLPDTSEVKAHIVARGGTFHDGGRPEAGGGNGLHFTYHPDVSTRDELLAMAADGQFDALIAAATLIPPEAKFRFGGVRIGAGTGNMGSTSWGGPNGIGGVAPLMNTPGFNARATAQMAMKALLHFRPNLPFDVLHNRILSGTFDTGKNLREFPTAKLEGQTMAVLGYGNIGREVAKLAAAFGMIVKIYARAPHHAQIANEGFLPLANILEAAKGADVISVHTGLGAFDAATARYANQGMINADVLSRLAKGATVLNFDRGECVDAVALNAALASGQVAHAAIDADIFNIGGKISGPMVPYLPLARTYGNRILLLPHAAADTVHPSRVAGAKQAVDQIFDAILHKRVVNRKGDLPPGYLDGGSKPGV
;
A
#
# COMPACT_ATOMS: atom_id res chain seq x y z
N MET A 1 -3.43 24.64 -27.16
CA MET A 1 -3.41 23.25 -27.67
C MET A 1 -4.03 22.36 -26.59
N PRO A 2 -4.79 21.33 -26.95
CA PRO A 2 -5.31 20.36 -25.99
C PRO A 2 -4.13 19.62 -25.32
N ILE A 3 -4.29 19.31 -24.03
CA ILE A 3 -3.35 18.51 -23.26
C ILE A 3 -4.13 17.30 -22.74
N ASN A 4 -3.72 16.12 -23.17
CA ASN A 4 -4.44 14.88 -22.93
C ASN A 4 -3.81 14.09 -21.78
N ILE A 5 -4.62 13.72 -20.81
CA ILE A 5 -4.20 12.97 -19.62
C ILE A 5 -4.91 11.62 -19.62
N LEU A 6 -4.13 10.54 -19.54
CA LEU A 6 -4.65 9.19 -19.41
C LEU A 6 -4.86 8.86 -17.93
N ILE A 7 -6.01 8.29 -17.59
CA ILE A 7 -6.28 7.66 -16.29
C ILE A 7 -6.54 6.18 -16.57
N CYS A 8 -5.66 5.29 -16.13
CA CYS A 8 -5.71 3.86 -16.45
C CYS A 8 -6.04 2.92 -15.27
N ASP A 9 -6.51 3.46 -14.15
CA ASP A 9 -6.97 2.65 -13.02
C ASP A 9 -8.25 3.23 -12.41
N PRO A 10 -9.07 2.40 -11.70
CA PRO A 10 -10.25 2.90 -11.03
C PRO A 10 -9.93 4.05 -10.06
N VAL A 11 -10.60 5.18 -10.25
CA VAL A 11 -10.48 6.38 -9.40
C VAL A 11 -11.48 6.39 -8.25
N GLY A 12 -12.48 5.52 -8.30
CA GLY A 12 -13.42 5.17 -7.25
C GLY A 12 -13.61 3.66 -7.19
N LEU A 13 -14.07 3.13 -6.07
CA LEU A 13 -14.22 1.69 -5.82
C LEU A 13 -15.65 1.31 -5.37
N ALA A 14 -16.49 2.30 -5.03
CA ALA A 14 -17.93 2.08 -4.97
C ALA A 14 -18.45 1.80 -6.38
N LEU A 15 -19.50 1.00 -6.48
CA LEU A 15 -20.15 0.76 -7.76
C LEU A 15 -21.30 1.76 -7.93
N ASP A 16 -21.48 2.22 -9.17
CA ASP A 16 -22.63 3.01 -9.58
C ASP A 16 -23.88 2.13 -9.80
N GLU A 17 -24.97 2.73 -10.25
CA GLU A 17 -26.24 2.03 -10.54
C GLU A 17 -26.12 0.99 -11.66
N GLN A 18 -25.09 1.09 -12.50
CA GLN A 18 -24.77 0.17 -13.60
C GLN A 18 -23.79 -0.94 -13.19
N GLY A 19 -23.30 -0.90 -11.94
CA GLY A 19 -22.31 -1.86 -11.43
C GLY A 19 -20.87 -1.58 -11.88
N LEU A 20 -20.59 -0.36 -12.38
CA LEU A 20 -19.25 0.10 -12.73
C LEU A 20 -18.62 0.92 -11.58
N PRO A 21 -17.29 1.01 -11.51
CA PRO A 21 -16.63 1.87 -10.53
C PRO A 21 -17.10 3.33 -10.63
N ASP A 22 -17.62 3.87 -9.54
CA ASP A 22 -18.14 5.24 -9.49
C ASP A 22 -17.01 6.27 -9.67
N THR A 23 -17.12 7.08 -10.70
CA THR A 23 -16.19 8.16 -11.06
C THR A 23 -16.70 9.55 -10.70
N SER A 24 -17.92 9.66 -10.20
CA SER A 24 -18.69 10.92 -10.08
C SER A 24 -17.93 12.01 -9.34
N GLU A 25 -17.31 11.69 -8.21
CA GLU A 25 -16.57 12.64 -7.40
C GLU A 25 -15.29 13.15 -8.07
N VAL A 26 -14.54 12.28 -8.74
CA VAL A 26 -13.29 12.66 -9.43
C VAL A 26 -13.61 13.45 -10.69
N LYS A 27 -14.65 13.05 -11.44
CA LYS A 27 -15.19 13.80 -12.58
C LYS A 27 -15.61 15.22 -12.17
N ALA A 28 -16.39 15.36 -11.10
CA ALA A 28 -16.78 16.66 -10.57
C ALA A 28 -15.57 17.52 -10.17
N HIS A 29 -14.54 16.91 -9.55
CA HIS A 29 -13.31 17.59 -9.18
C HIS A 29 -12.52 18.09 -10.40
N ILE A 30 -12.37 17.28 -11.44
CA ILE A 30 -11.73 17.67 -12.71
C ILE A 30 -12.44 18.87 -13.32
N VAL A 31 -13.79 18.82 -13.41
CA VAL A 31 -14.61 19.90 -13.96
C VAL A 31 -14.48 21.18 -13.13
N ALA A 32 -14.52 21.07 -11.82
CA ALA A 32 -14.33 22.22 -10.91
C ALA A 32 -12.95 22.88 -11.06
N ARG A 33 -11.93 22.13 -11.50
CA ARG A 33 -10.57 22.63 -11.82
C ARG A 33 -10.46 23.19 -13.25
N GLY A 34 -11.53 23.15 -14.04
CA GLY A 34 -11.55 23.65 -15.43
C GLY A 34 -11.06 22.64 -16.48
N GLY A 35 -10.97 21.36 -16.12
CA GLY A 35 -10.69 20.26 -17.05
C GLY A 35 -11.97 19.64 -17.62
N THR A 36 -11.80 18.76 -18.60
CA THR A 36 -12.87 17.90 -19.12
C THR A 36 -12.58 16.44 -18.80
N PHE A 37 -13.64 15.68 -18.54
CA PHE A 37 -13.56 14.23 -18.27
C PHE A 37 -14.29 13.46 -19.36
N HIS A 38 -13.62 12.45 -19.91
CA HIS A 38 -14.13 11.57 -20.97
C HIS A 38 -14.11 10.11 -20.47
N ASP A 39 -15.26 9.43 -20.57
CA ASP A 39 -15.37 8.01 -20.27
C ASP A 39 -14.95 7.20 -21.50
N GLY A 40 -13.70 6.76 -21.54
CA GLY A 40 -13.13 6.00 -22.65
C GLY A 40 -12.88 6.82 -23.92
N GLY A 41 -12.57 6.12 -25.01
CA GLY A 41 -12.28 6.72 -26.30
C GLY A 41 -10.82 7.17 -26.46
N ARG A 42 -10.52 7.82 -27.58
CA ARG A 42 -9.24 8.47 -27.84
C ARG A 42 -9.42 9.99 -27.86
N PRO A 43 -8.38 10.76 -27.52
CA PRO A 43 -8.44 12.21 -27.66
C PRO A 43 -8.79 12.60 -29.09
N GLU A 44 -9.78 13.48 -29.24
CA GLU A 44 -10.13 13.99 -30.56
C GLU A 44 -9.05 14.94 -31.09
N ALA A 45 -8.64 14.73 -32.35
CA ALA A 45 -7.74 15.65 -33.02
C ALA A 45 -8.48 17.00 -33.21
N GLY A 46 -8.03 18.04 -32.50
CA GLY A 46 -8.66 19.38 -32.54
C GLY A 46 -9.59 19.72 -31.39
N GLY A 47 -9.55 18.95 -30.30
CA GLY A 47 -10.20 19.29 -29.03
C GLY A 47 -9.84 20.72 -28.58
N GLY A 48 -10.77 21.42 -27.89
CA GLY A 48 -10.54 22.77 -27.38
C GLY A 48 -9.31 22.91 -26.52
N ASN A 49 -8.81 24.13 -26.35
CA ASN A 49 -7.69 24.38 -25.38
C ASN A 49 -8.11 23.96 -23.98
N GLY A 50 -7.26 23.21 -23.28
CA GLY A 50 -7.51 22.77 -21.90
C GLY A 50 -6.89 21.43 -21.57
N LEU A 51 -7.17 20.95 -20.36
CA LEU A 51 -6.76 19.63 -19.86
C LEU A 51 -7.92 18.65 -20.04
N HIS A 52 -7.69 17.60 -20.80
CA HIS A 52 -8.66 16.56 -21.14
C HIS A 52 -8.24 15.25 -20.47
N PHE A 53 -9.04 14.77 -19.53
CA PHE A 53 -8.80 13.53 -18.80
C PHE A 53 -9.63 12.41 -19.43
N THR A 54 -8.95 11.41 -19.96
CA THR A 54 -9.59 10.24 -20.58
C THR A 54 -9.42 9.02 -19.66
N TYR A 55 -10.53 8.43 -19.26
CA TYR A 55 -10.61 7.36 -18.29
C TYR A 55 -10.70 5.99 -18.96
N HIS A 56 -9.72 5.14 -18.69
CA HIS A 56 -9.61 3.78 -19.22
C HIS A 56 -9.26 2.79 -18.09
N PRO A 57 -10.19 2.45 -17.20
CA PRO A 57 -9.92 1.59 -16.04
C PRO A 57 -9.52 0.15 -16.40
N ASP A 58 -9.88 -0.28 -17.62
CA ASP A 58 -9.62 -1.65 -18.09
C ASP A 58 -8.26 -1.82 -18.76
N VAL A 59 -7.51 -0.74 -19.00
CA VAL A 59 -6.15 -0.81 -19.50
C VAL A 59 -5.23 -1.33 -18.41
N SER A 60 -4.91 -2.62 -18.47
CA SER A 60 -4.15 -3.31 -17.41
C SER A 60 -2.92 -4.04 -17.90
N THR A 61 -2.78 -4.30 -19.19
CA THR A 61 -1.64 -5.00 -19.78
C THR A 61 -0.66 -4.02 -20.42
N ARG A 62 0.62 -4.46 -20.54
CA ARG A 62 1.66 -3.70 -21.25
C ARG A 62 1.27 -3.35 -22.66
N ASP A 63 0.72 -4.30 -23.40
CA ASP A 63 0.44 -4.13 -24.83
C ASP A 63 -0.76 -3.21 -25.05
N GLU A 64 -1.81 -3.29 -24.23
CA GLU A 64 -2.94 -2.34 -24.23
C GLU A 64 -2.46 -0.91 -23.93
N LEU A 65 -1.63 -0.74 -22.91
CA LEU A 65 -1.11 0.59 -22.57
C LEU A 65 -0.23 1.16 -23.69
N LEU A 66 0.64 0.36 -24.29
CA LEU A 66 1.47 0.80 -25.41
C LEU A 66 0.64 1.12 -26.66
N ALA A 67 -0.38 0.33 -26.96
CA ALA A 67 -1.31 0.61 -28.05
C ALA A 67 -2.06 1.93 -27.85
N MET A 68 -2.27 2.33 -26.59
CA MET A 68 -2.94 3.58 -26.26
C MET A 68 -1.99 4.79 -26.17
N ALA A 69 -0.79 4.61 -25.65
CA ALA A 69 0.12 5.72 -25.31
C ALA A 69 1.39 5.82 -26.17
N ALA A 70 1.67 4.85 -27.06
CA ALA A 70 2.93 4.79 -27.81
C ALA A 70 3.10 5.91 -28.85
N ASP A 71 2.00 6.43 -29.39
CA ASP A 71 2.00 7.47 -30.43
C ASP A 71 2.03 8.91 -29.88
N GLY A 72 2.18 9.06 -28.56
CA GLY A 72 2.25 10.38 -27.91
C GLY A 72 0.90 11.12 -27.86
N GLN A 73 -0.21 10.43 -27.98
CA GLN A 73 -1.56 11.04 -27.88
C GLN A 73 -1.83 11.54 -26.46
N PHE A 74 -1.19 10.96 -25.43
CA PHE A 74 -1.33 11.39 -24.05
C PHE A 74 -0.07 12.08 -23.55
N ASP A 75 -0.26 13.20 -22.89
CA ASP A 75 0.78 14.10 -22.40
C ASP A 75 1.18 13.80 -20.97
N ALA A 76 0.26 13.25 -20.18
CA ALA A 76 0.46 12.90 -18.77
C ALA A 76 -0.37 11.65 -18.42
N LEU A 77 -0.04 11.05 -17.27
CA LEU A 77 -0.66 9.81 -16.82
C LEU A 77 -1.02 9.87 -15.33
N ILE A 78 -2.19 9.30 -14.98
CA ILE A 78 -2.56 8.92 -13.61
C ILE A 78 -2.77 7.41 -13.59
N ALA A 79 -2.04 6.71 -12.70
CA ALA A 79 -2.16 5.28 -12.52
C ALA A 79 -2.16 4.90 -11.04
N ALA A 80 -2.64 3.72 -10.70
CA ALA A 80 -2.56 3.15 -9.35
C ALA A 80 -1.81 1.81 -9.34
N ALA A 81 -2.39 0.78 -9.95
CA ALA A 81 -1.86 -0.58 -9.98
C ALA A 81 -1.22 -0.95 -11.32
N THR A 82 -1.68 -0.36 -12.41
CA THR A 82 -1.23 -0.66 -13.77
C THR A 82 0.29 -0.48 -13.92
N LEU A 83 0.94 -1.47 -14.52
CA LEU A 83 2.37 -1.43 -14.81
C LEU A 83 2.65 -0.53 -16.02
N ILE A 84 3.37 0.55 -15.81
CA ILE A 84 3.77 1.51 -16.85
C ILE A 84 5.12 1.12 -17.41
N PRO A 85 5.20 0.66 -18.67
CA PRO A 85 6.47 0.19 -19.24
C PRO A 85 7.41 1.34 -19.62
N PRO A 86 8.72 1.06 -19.74
CA PRO A 86 9.73 2.07 -20.08
C PRO A 86 9.47 2.81 -21.40
N GLU A 87 8.83 2.16 -22.35
CA GLU A 87 8.55 2.66 -23.70
C GLU A 87 7.41 3.67 -23.75
N ALA A 88 6.49 3.65 -22.78
CA ALA A 88 5.40 4.62 -22.71
C ALA A 88 5.94 6.03 -22.43
N LYS A 89 5.49 7.02 -23.21
CA LYS A 89 6.00 8.40 -23.19
C LYS A 89 4.94 9.38 -22.75
N PHE A 90 5.29 10.24 -21.77
CA PHE A 90 4.41 11.26 -21.20
C PHE A 90 5.21 12.53 -20.93
N ARG A 91 5.07 13.56 -21.77
CA ARG A 91 5.91 14.76 -21.72
C ARG A 91 5.75 15.62 -20.46
N PHE A 92 4.60 15.53 -19.79
CA PHE A 92 4.31 16.30 -18.57
C PHE A 92 4.35 15.46 -17.28
N GLY A 93 4.65 14.17 -17.40
CA GLY A 93 4.90 13.35 -16.24
C GLY A 93 3.78 12.36 -15.87
N GLY A 94 3.97 11.73 -14.73
CA GLY A 94 3.03 10.74 -14.21
C GLY A 94 2.81 10.87 -12.71
N VAL A 95 1.60 10.51 -12.27
CA VAL A 95 1.22 10.42 -10.87
C VAL A 95 0.75 9.02 -10.54
N ARG A 96 1.37 8.41 -9.51
CA ARG A 96 0.87 7.17 -8.94
C ARG A 96 -0.10 7.47 -7.80
N ILE A 97 -1.34 7.01 -7.88
CA ILE A 97 -2.27 7.02 -6.74
C ILE A 97 -1.75 6.05 -5.68
N GLY A 98 -1.40 6.57 -4.51
CA GLY A 98 -0.77 5.83 -3.41
C GLY A 98 0.69 6.20 -3.18
N ALA A 99 1.39 5.48 -2.30
CA ALA A 99 2.73 5.86 -1.83
C ALA A 99 3.89 5.31 -2.67
N GLY A 100 3.76 4.10 -3.20
CA GLY A 100 4.82 3.45 -3.98
C GLY A 100 4.80 3.87 -5.45
N THR A 101 5.92 3.74 -6.15
CA THR A 101 6.05 4.08 -7.59
C THR A 101 6.70 2.96 -8.40
N GLY A 102 6.81 1.75 -7.82
CA GLY A 102 7.49 0.62 -8.45
C GLY A 102 6.90 0.17 -9.79
N ASN A 103 5.62 0.44 -10.03
CA ASN A 103 4.93 0.18 -11.29
C ASN A 103 5.09 1.28 -12.36
N MET A 104 5.71 2.42 -12.04
CA MET A 104 5.84 3.59 -12.90
C MET A 104 7.15 3.56 -13.70
N GLY A 105 7.29 2.60 -14.62
CA GLY A 105 8.56 2.29 -15.30
C GLY A 105 8.98 3.24 -16.44
N SER A 106 8.15 4.19 -16.87
CA SER A 106 8.43 5.05 -18.03
C SER A 106 9.78 5.77 -17.94
N THR A 107 10.51 5.76 -19.04
CA THR A 107 11.76 6.55 -19.19
C THR A 107 11.52 8.06 -19.24
N SER A 108 10.27 8.53 -19.45
CA SER A 108 9.94 9.97 -19.39
C SER A 108 10.36 10.60 -18.07
N TRP A 109 10.23 9.88 -16.96
CA TRP A 109 10.62 10.35 -15.62
C TRP A 109 11.78 9.55 -15.01
N GLY A 110 12.48 8.72 -15.78
CA GLY A 110 13.65 7.96 -15.29
C GLY A 110 13.28 6.68 -14.52
N GLY A 111 12.16 6.03 -14.92
CA GLY A 111 11.72 4.78 -14.34
C GLY A 111 11.10 4.93 -12.95
N PRO A 112 10.91 3.83 -12.20
CA PRO A 112 10.15 3.81 -10.94
C PRO A 112 10.77 4.65 -9.81
N ASN A 113 12.03 5.03 -9.94
CA ASN A 113 12.74 5.87 -8.97
C ASN A 113 12.72 7.37 -9.33
N GLY A 114 12.29 7.73 -10.54
CA GLY A 114 12.23 9.12 -10.99
C GLY A 114 13.58 9.79 -11.18
N ILE A 115 14.64 9.03 -11.59
CA ILE A 115 16.00 9.54 -11.68
C ILE A 115 16.41 9.66 -13.15
N GLY A 116 16.89 10.86 -13.54
CA GLY A 116 17.40 11.14 -14.88
C GLY A 116 16.34 11.35 -15.96
N GLY A 117 15.07 11.49 -15.59
CA GLY A 117 13.97 11.78 -16.51
C GLY A 117 13.83 13.27 -16.85
N VAL A 118 13.06 13.56 -17.91
CA VAL A 118 12.76 14.93 -18.37
C VAL A 118 11.38 15.41 -17.91
N ALA A 119 10.55 14.52 -17.40
CA ALA A 119 9.23 14.79 -16.86
C ALA A 119 9.13 14.36 -15.39
N PRO A 120 8.28 14.99 -14.55
CA PRO A 120 8.20 14.64 -13.14
C PRO A 120 7.48 13.31 -12.89
N LEU A 121 7.98 12.56 -11.91
CA LEU A 121 7.27 11.47 -11.26
C LEU A 121 6.75 11.94 -9.90
N MET A 122 5.46 11.73 -9.65
CA MET A 122 4.77 12.12 -8.44
C MET A 122 3.96 10.95 -7.86
N ASN A 123 3.56 11.07 -6.60
CA ASN A 123 2.66 10.12 -5.97
C ASN A 123 1.69 10.82 -5.01
N THR A 124 0.71 10.07 -4.47
CA THR A 124 -0.26 10.58 -3.50
C THR A 124 -0.13 9.83 -2.17
N PRO A 125 0.91 10.13 -1.37
CA PRO A 125 1.16 9.40 -0.13
C PRO A 125 0.16 9.79 0.96
N GLY A 126 -0.15 8.86 1.85
CA GLY A 126 -0.89 9.09 3.08
C GLY A 126 -2.37 8.71 3.06
N PHE A 127 -3.10 8.90 1.97
CA PHE A 127 -4.54 8.62 1.90
C PHE A 127 -4.92 7.18 2.24
N ASN A 128 -4.07 6.22 1.93
CA ASN A 128 -4.29 4.81 2.26
C ASN A 128 -3.71 4.41 3.63
N ALA A 129 -3.06 5.31 4.36
CA ALA A 129 -2.34 4.97 5.59
C ALA A 129 -3.26 4.38 6.66
N ARG A 130 -4.41 5.01 6.90
CA ARG A 130 -5.41 4.51 7.86
C ARG A 130 -6.05 3.21 7.41
N ALA A 131 -6.33 3.07 6.12
CA ALA A 131 -6.89 1.85 5.55
C ALA A 131 -5.90 0.67 5.71
N THR A 132 -4.62 0.89 5.39
CA THR A 132 -3.56 -0.11 5.60
C THR A 132 -3.41 -0.48 7.08
N ALA A 133 -3.39 0.51 7.97
CA ALA A 133 -3.29 0.27 9.41
C ALA A 133 -4.48 -0.54 9.95
N GLN A 134 -5.71 -0.21 9.53
CA GLN A 134 -6.90 -0.98 9.88
C GLN A 134 -6.85 -2.39 9.33
N MET A 135 -6.32 -2.59 8.11
CA MET A 135 -6.17 -3.92 7.54
C MET A 135 -5.15 -4.76 8.31
N ALA A 136 -4.03 -4.18 8.74
CA ALA A 136 -3.06 -4.84 9.61
C ALA A 136 -3.70 -5.27 10.95
N MET A 137 -4.51 -4.41 11.55
CA MET A 137 -5.24 -4.75 12.78
C MET A 137 -6.33 -5.81 12.54
N LYS A 138 -7.05 -5.78 11.41
CA LYS A 138 -8.00 -6.85 11.04
C LYS A 138 -7.29 -8.20 10.91
N ALA A 139 -6.11 -8.24 10.27
CA ALA A 139 -5.32 -9.46 10.15
C ALA A 139 -4.84 -9.96 11.52
N LEU A 140 -4.42 -9.05 12.42
CA LEU A 140 -4.06 -9.41 13.78
C LEU A 140 -5.24 -10.02 14.53
N LEU A 141 -6.39 -9.38 14.49
CA LEU A 141 -7.62 -9.86 15.15
C LEU A 141 -8.10 -11.19 14.56
N HIS A 142 -7.92 -11.40 13.24
CA HIS A 142 -8.25 -12.68 12.58
C HIS A 142 -7.49 -13.86 13.19
N PHE A 143 -6.23 -13.66 13.59
CA PHE A 143 -5.41 -14.71 14.22
C PHE A 143 -5.66 -14.87 15.72
N ARG A 144 -6.42 -14.00 16.35
CA ARG A 144 -6.72 -14.12 17.78
C ARG A 144 -8.00 -14.92 17.99
N PRO A 145 -8.01 -15.85 18.94
CA PRO A 145 -9.25 -16.54 19.28
C PRO A 145 -10.32 -15.54 19.72
N ASN A 146 -11.43 -15.55 19.03
CA ASN A 146 -12.60 -14.72 19.34
C ASN A 146 -13.79 -15.59 19.72
N LEU A 147 -14.82 -14.96 20.32
CA LEU A 147 -16.10 -15.61 20.47
C LEU A 147 -16.68 -15.95 19.09
N PRO A 148 -17.07 -17.18 18.83
CA PRO A 148 -17.73 -17.55 17.58
C PRO A 148 -19.18 -17.08 17.59
N PHE A 149 -19.39 -15.81 17.23
CA PHE A 149 -20.67 -15.11 17.36
C PHE A 149 -21.84 -15.90 16.77
N ASP A 150 -21.71 -16.45 15.57
CA ASP A 150 -22.79 -17.19 14.93
C ASP A 150 -23.13 -18.48 15.68
N VAL A 151 -22.12 -19.20 16.19
CA VAL A 151 -22.31 -20.40 16.99
C VAL A 151 -23.03 -20.07 18.31
N LEU A 152 -22.58 -19.04 19.01
CA LEU A 152 -23.20 -18.58 20.26
C LEU A 152 -24.62 -18.11 20.02
N HIS A 153 -24.84 -17.28 18.99
CA HIS A 153 -26.16 -16.79 18.62
C HIS A 153 -27.15 -17.94 18.37
N ASN A 154 -26.74 -18.90 17.53
CA ASN A 154 -27.59 -20.06 17.21
C ASN A 154 -27.87 -20.95 18.43
N ARG A 155 -26.89 -21.16 19.31
CA ARG A 155 -27.08 -21.94 20.55
C ARG A 155 -28.03 -21.22 21.52
N ILE A 156 -28.00 -19.88 21.58
CA ILE A 156 -28.93 -19.11 22.38
C ILE A 156 -30.34 -19.22 21.80
N LEU A 157 -30.51 -19.05 20.48
CA LEU A 157 -31.82 -19.17 19.81
C LEU A 157 -32.44 -20.56 19.97
N SER A 158 -31.62 -21.61 19.92
CA SER A 158 -32.08 -22.99 20.11
C SER A 158 -32.25 -23.42 21.57
N GLY A 159 -31.97 -22.54 22.55
CA GLY A 159 -32.06 -22.88 23.96
C GLY A 159 -31.01 -23.89 24.45
N THR A 160 -29.93 -24.10 23.69
CA THR A 160 -28.89 -25.08 24.03
C THR A 160 -27.67 -24.46 24.73
N PHE A 161 -27.74 -23.18 25.12
CA PHE A 161 -26.66 -22.50 25.82
C PHE A 161 -27.07 -22.17 27.26
N ASP A 162 -26.23 -22.54 28.20
CA ASP A 162 -26.34 -22.20 29.63
C ASP A 162 -25.05 -21.47 30.05
N THR A 163 -25.18 -20.21 30.47
CA THR A 163 -24.04 -19.36 30.82
C THR A 163 -23.17 -20.00 31.92
N GLY A 164 -23.78 -20.63 32.95
CA GLY A 164 -23.04 -21.24 34.02
C GLY A 164 -22.25 -22.50 33.65
N LYS A 165 -22.62 -23.16 32.52
CA LYS A 165 -22.03 -24.42 32.08
C LYS A 165 -21.12 -24.29 30.87
N ASN A 166 -21.51 -23.44 29.89
CA ASN A 166 -20.93 -23.48 28.56
C ASN A 166 -19.88 -22.40 28.28
N LEU A 167 -19.78 -21.30 29.08
CA LEU A 167 -18.79 -20.23 28.81
C LEU A 167 -17.37 -20.73 28.69
N ARG A 168 -16.95 -21.73 29.47
CA ARG A 168 -15.60 -22.32 29.42
C ARG A 168 -15.24 -23.01 28.10
N GLU A 169 -16.25 -23.29 27.26
CA GLU A 169 -16.07 -23.88 25.92
C GLU A 169 -15.59 -22.84 24.90
N PHE A 170 -15.63 -21.54 25.24
CA PHE A 170 -15.37 -20.41 24.36
C PHE A 170 -14.27 -19.49 24.89
N PRO A 171 -13.04 -19.98 25.02
CA PRO A 171 -11.93 -19.14 25.41
C PRO A 171 -11.66 -18.09 24.34
N THR A 172 -11.36 -16.86 24.76
CA THR A 172 -10.95 -15.77 23.89
C THR A 172 -9.56 -15.25 24.25
N ALA A 173 -8.99 -14.39 23.42
CA ALA A 173 -7.75 -13.69 23.70
C ALA A 173 -7.90 -12.20 23.41
N LYS A 174 -7.37 -11.36 24.29
CA LYS A 174 -7.30 -9.91 24.13
C LYS A 174 -5.89 -9.47 23.77
N LEU A 175 -5.79 -8.28 23.16
CA LEU A 175 -4.50 -7.68 22.79
C LEU A 175 -3.86 -6.87 23.94
N GLU A 176 -4.67 -6.46 24.94
CA GLU A 176 -4.21 -5.70 26.08
C GLU A 176 -3.02 -6.38 26.79
N GLY A 177 -1.98 -5.60 27.07
CA GLY A 177 -0.74 -6.08 27.72
C GLY A 177 0.23 -6.82 26.78
N GLN A 178 -0.16 -7.19 25.55
CA GLN A 178 0.77 -7.75 24.58
C GLN A 178 1.66 -6.66 23.98
N THR A 179 2.88 -7.02 23.62
CA THR A 179 3.85 -6.09 23.01
C THR A 179 3.82 -6.17 21.50
N MET A 180 3.65 -5.01 20.84
CA MET A 180 3.82 -4.88 19.40
C MET A 180 5.08 -4.10 19.05
N ALA A 181 5.97 -4.71 18.26
CA ALA A 181 7.07 -4.01 17.60
C ALA A 181 6.61 -3.46 16.25
N VAL A 182 6.51 -2.14 16.13
CA VAL A 182 6.22 -1.45 14.87
C VAL A 182 7.53 -1.03 14.23
N LEU A 183 7.81 -1.55 13.04
CA LEU A 183 9.04 -1.25 12.30
C LEU A 183 8.77 -0.17 11.26
N GLY A 184 9.30 1.01 11.49
CA GLY A 184 9.05 2.21 10.70
C GLY A 184 7.95 3.09 11.30
N TYR A 185 8.20 4.42 11.31
CA TYR A 185 7.27 5.43 11.85
C TYR A 185 6.88 6.46 10.79
N GLY A 186 6.57 5.96 9.60
CA GLY A 186 5.92 6.72 8.52
C GLY A 186 4.41 6.83 8.74
N ASN A 187 3.69 7.27 7.70
CA ASN A 187 2.24 7.46 7.78
C ASN A 187 1.49 6.21 8.27
N ILE A 188 1.84 5.02 7.75
CA ILE A 188 1.18 3.76 8.12
C ILE A 188 1.59 3.31 9.52
N GLY A 189 2.90 3.21 9.80
CA GLY A 189 3.38 2.73 11.09
C GLY A 189 2.90 3.57 12.26
N ARG A 190 2.76 4.88 12.08
CA ARG A 190 2.19 5.79 13.07
C ARG A 190 0.72 5.49 13.37
N GLU A 191 -0.09 5.21 12.35
CA GLU A 191 -1.50 4.83 12.55
C GLU A 191 -1.63 3.43 13.17
N VAL A 192 -0.78 2.46 12.78
CA VAL A 192 -0.72 1.13 13.43
C VAL A 192 -0.36 1.26 14.90
N ALA A 193 0.64 2.07 15.25
CA ALA A 193 1.04 2.30 16.65
C ALA A 193 -0.11 2.85 17.50
N LYS A 194 -0.84 3.84 16.98
CA LYS A 194 -2.03 4.41 17.66
C LYS A 194 -3.14 3.38 17.86
N LEU A 195 -3.44 2.58 16.83
CA LEU A 195 -4.46 1.54 16.93
C LEU A 195 -4.05 0.46 17.93
N ALA A 196 -2.80 0.00 17.89
CA ALA A 196 -2.28 -0.97 18.85
C ALA A 196 -2.37 -0.44 20.29
N ALA A 197 -1.98 0.81 20.52
CA ALA A 197 -2.10 1.45 21.84
C ALA A 197 -3.57 1.57 22.29
N ALA A 198 -4.50 1.87 21.37
CA ALA A 198 -5.93 1.92 21.67
C ALA A 198 -6.52 0.55 22.07
N PHE A 199 -5.90 -0.55 21.62
CA PHE A 199 -6.20 -1.91 22.09
C PHE A 199 -5.47 -2.29 23.38
N GLY A 200 -4.76 -1.35 24.05
CA GLY A 200 -4.03 -1.59 25.29
C GLY A 200 -2.70 -2.34 25.11
N MET A 201 -2.15 -2.40 23.89
CA MET A 201 -0.86 -3.01 23.63
C MET A 201 0.30 -2.11 24.08
N ILE A 202 1.42 -2.73 24.47
CA ILE A 202 2.70 -2.04 24.69
C ILE A 202 3.38 -1.89 23.33
N VAL A 203 3.62 -0.65 22.89
CA VAL A 203 4.15 -0.37 21.54
C VAL A 203 5.61 0.03 21.62
N LYS A 204 6.47 -0.73 20.91
CA LYS A 204 7.88 -0.43 20.68
C LYS A 204 8.05 -0.04 19.22
N ILE A 205 8.80 1.05 18.93
CA ILE A 205 8.96 1.53 17.57
C ILE A 205 10.41 1.53 17.13
N TYR A 206 10.72 0.74 16.11
CA TYR A 206 12.00 0.83 15.41
C TYR A 206 11.96 1.96 14.41
N ALA A 207 12.79 2.97 14.59
CA ALA A 207 12.90 4.10 13.69
C ALA A 207 14.31 4.71 13.71
N ARG A 208 14.62 5.50 12.69
CA ARG A 208 15.88 6.28 12.63
C ARG A 208 15.88 7.37 13.71
N ALA A 209 17.06 7.67 14.23
CA ALA A 209 17.26 8.64 15.33
C ALA A 209 16.52 10.00 15.18
N PRO A 210 16.44 10.63 13.99
CA PRO A 210 15.72 11.89 13.83
C PRO A 210 14.23 11.84 14.21
N HIS A 211 13.61 10.66 14.21
CA HIS A 211 12.20 10.50 14.57
C HIS A 211 11.98 10.21 16.06
N HIS A 212 13.03 9.92 16.83
CA HIS A 212 12.89 9.45 18.20
C HIS A 212 12.20 10.47 19.12
N ALA A 213 12.54 11.75 19.02
CA ALA A 213 11.91 12.80 19.83
C ALA A 213 10.39 12.87 19.56
N GLN A 214 9.98 12.80 18.30
CA GLN A 214 8.56 12.80 17.94
C GLN A 214 7.85 11.55 18.49
N ILE A 215 8.46 10.37 18.34
CA ILE A 215 7.90 9.10 18.82
C ILE A 215 7.69 9.14 20.33
N ALA A 216 8.69 9.61 21.08
CA ALA A 216 8.60 9.76 22.53
C ALA A 216 7.53 10.76 22.96
N ASN A 217 7.41 11.91 22.27
CA ASN A 217 6.37 12.91 22.53
C ASN A 217 4.94 12.38 22.25
N GLU A 218 4.80 11.40 21.37
CA GLU A 218 3.53 10.72 21.09
C GLU A 218 3.26 9.54 22.06
N GLY A 219 4.12 9.34 23.07
CA GLY A 219 3.95 8.36 24.14
C GLY A 219 4.46 6.95 23.81
N PHE A 220 5.26 6.77 22.78
CA PHE A 220 5.82 5.48 22.38
C PHE A 220 7.30 5.34 22.73
N LEU A 221 7.80 4.10 22.76
CA LEU A 221 9.21 3.77 23.01
C LEU A 221 9.99 3.71 21.68
N PRO A 222 10.83 4.72 21.35
CA PRO A 222 11.67 4.69 20.18
C PRO A 222 12.91 3.83 20.39
N LEU A 223 13.25 3.01 19.40
CA LEU A 223 14.41 2.13 19.40
C LEU A 223 15.17 2.27 18.06
N ALA A 224 16.50 2.37 18.16
CA ALA A 224 17.39 2.45 16.99
C ALA A 224 17.83 1.07 16.47
N ASN A 225 17.63 0.01 17.25
CA ASN A 225 18.02 -1.34 16.92
C ASN A 225 16.79 -2.24 16.75
N ILE A 226 16.70 -2.90 15.59
CA ILE A 226 15.58 -3.78 15.27
C ILE A 226 15.50 -5.01 16.20
N LEU A 227 16.64 -5.56 16.64
CA LEU A 227 16.67 -6.72 17.53
C LEU A 227 16.12 -6.35 18.91
N GLU A 228 16.40 -5.11 19.38
CA GLU A 228 15.84 -4.62 20.65
C GLU A 228 14.33 -4.35 20.53
N ALA A 229 13.86 -3.86 19.38
CA ALA A 229 12.42 -3.72 19.14
C ALA A 229 11.70 -5.07 19.12
N ALA A 230 12.29 -6.07 18.46
CA ALA A 230 11.75 -7.42 18.36
C ALA A 230 11.78 -8.20 19.66
N LYS A 231 12.70 -7.87 20.60
CA LYS A 231 12.92 -8.64 21.83
C LYS A 231 11.64 -8.77 22.66
N GLY A 232 11.14 -10.01 22.77
CA GLY A 232 9.94 -10.37 23.53
C GLY A 232 8.64 -9.79 22.99
N ALA A 233 8.62 -9.31 21.73
CA ALA A 233 7.39 -8.82 21.13
C ALA A 233 6.47 -9.97 20.70
N ASP A 234 5.18 -9.87 21.07
CA ASP A 234 4.13 -10.81 20.68
C ASP A 234 3.69 -10.60 19.22
N VAL A 235 3.90 -9.40 18.72
CA VAL A 235 3.56 -9.01 17.36
C VAL A 235 4.68 -8.15 16.77
N ILE A 236 5.07 -8.42 15.54
CA ILE A 236 5.93 -7.53 14.74
C ILE A 236 5.14 -7.05 13.52
N SER A 237 5.13 -5.73 13.28
CA SER A 237 4.41 -5.10 12.16
C SER A 237 5.36 -4.24 11.34
N VAL A 238 5.46 -4.52 10.03
CA VAL A 238 6.50 -3.97 9.13
C VAL A 238 5.93 -2.85 8.28
N HIS A 239 6.57 -1.66 8.32
CA HIS A 239 6.16 -0.43 7.61
C HIS A 239 7.35 0.47 7.25
N THR A 240 8.48 -0.13 6.83
CA THR A 240 9.76 0.59 6.59
C THR A 240 10.03 0.98 5.15
N GLY A 241 9.32 0.39 4.19
CA GLY A 241 9.69 0.39 2.78
C GLY A 241 10.95 -0.45 2.49
N LEU A 242 11.27 -0.66 1.22
CA LEU A 242 12.47 -1.41 0.81
C LEU A 242 13.79 -0.67 1.06
N GLY A 243 13.72 0.66 1.21
CA GLY A 243 14.93 1.49 1.29
C GLY A 243 15.61 1.68 -0.06
N ALA A 244 16.88 2.13 -0.04
CA ALA A 244 17.65 2.35 -1.25
C ALA A 244 18.00 1.02 -1.95
N PHE A 245 18.00 1.03 -3.29
CA PHE A 245 18.48 -0.08 -4.09
C PHE A 245 20.01 0.05 -4.26
N ASP A 246 20.72 -1.00 -3.94
CA ASP A 246 22.15 -1.11 -4.17
C ASP A 246 22.39 -1.89 -5.47
N ALA A 247 22.88 -1.21 -6.49
CA ALA A 247 23.14 -1.81 -7.80
C ALA A 247 24.31 -2.82 -7.79
N ALA A 248 25.24 -2.70 -6.84
CA ALA A 248 26.38 -3.62 -6.75
C ALA A 248 25.95 -5.00 -6.24
N THR A 249 25.01 -5.04 -5.31
CA THR A 249 24.48 -6.28 -4.75
C THR A 249 23.14 -6.70 -5.35
N ALA A 250 22.55 -5.87 -6.22
CA ALA A 250 21.21 -6.01 -6.79
C ALA A 250 20.12 -6.23 -5.71
N ARG A 251 20.27 -5.58 -4.55
CA ARG A 251 19.36 -5.73 -3.40
C ARG A 251 18.90 -4.39 -2.84
N TYR A 252 17.75 -4.39 -2.23
CA TYR A 252 17.28 -3.26 -1.44
C TYR A 252 17.81 -3.31 0.00
N ALA A 253 18.01 -2.15 0.62
CA ALA A 253 18.57 -2.03 1.97
C ALA A 253 17.79 -2.80 3.04
N ASN A 254 16.46 -2.86 2.92
CA ASN A 254 15.56 -3.53 3.87
C ASN A 254 15.09 -4.91 3.38
N GLN A 255 15.63 -5.41 2.28
CA GLN A 255 15.30 -6.74 1.76
C GLN A 255 15.77 -7.82 2.73
N GLY A 256 14.83 -8.65 3.19
CA GLY A 256 15.09 -9.71 4.17
C GLY A 256 15.44 -9.18 5.57
N MET A 257 15.06 -7.94 5.89
CA MET A 257 15.35 -7.36 7.21
C MET A 257 14.71 -8.15 8.35
N ILE A 258 13.58 -8.81 8.10
CA ILE A 258 12.95 -9.74 9.03
C ILE A 258 13.53 -11.12 8.75
N ASN A 259 14.72 -11.34 9.27
CA ASN A 259 15.51 -12.56 9.13
C ASN A 259 15.39 -13.48 10.36
N ALA A 260 16.16 -14.56 10.39
CA ALA A 260 16.15 -15.53 11.47
C ALA A 260 16.53 -14.91 12.84
N ASP A 261 17.47 -13.96 12.86
CA ASP A 261 17.88 -13.30 14.10
C ASP A 261 16.75 -12.46 14.69
N VAL A 262 16.05 -11.68 13.85
CA VAL A 262 14.90 -10.88 14.28
C VAL A 262 13.76 -11.79 14.76
N LEU A 263 13.43 -12.82 14.00
CA LEU A 263 12.34 -13.75 14.34
C LEU A 263 12.63 -14.52 15.63
N SER A 264 13.88 -14.88 15.90
CA SER A 264 14.28 -15.57 17.14
C SER A 264 14.13 -14.71 18.41
N ARG A 265 14.09 -13.38 18.27
CA ARG A 265 13.93 -12.44 19.39
C ARG A 265 12.49 -12.23 19.83
N LEU A 266 11.53 -12.56 18.98
CA LEU A 266 10.11 -12.44 19.30
C LEU A 266 9.72 -13.34 20.47
N ALA A 267 8.60 -13.07 21.11
CA ALA A 267 7.98 -14.01 22.02
C ALA A 267 7.61 -15.31 21.28
N LYS A 268 7.67 -16.44 21.95
CA LYS A 268 7.27 -17.72 21.36
C LYS A 268 5.78 -17.67 20.98
N GLY A 269 5.44 -18.09 19.78
CA GLY A 269 4.08 -18.02 19.26
C GLY A 269 3.70 -16.62 18.72
N ALA A 270 4.69 -15.80 18.41
CA ALA A 270 4.45 -14.44 17.90
C ALA A 270 3.72 -14.42 16.55
N THR A 271 3.18 -13.25 16.23
CA THR A 271 2.53 -12.96 14.94
C THR A 271 3.37 -11.98 14.12
N VAL A 272 3.60 -12.28 12.84
CA VAL A 272 4.27 -11.42 11.88
C VAL A 272 3.22 -10.76 10.98
N LEU A 273 3.22 -9.42 10.92
CA LEU A 273 2.39 -8.63 10.02
C LEU A 273 3.29 -7.86 9.06
N ASN A 274 3.27 -8.21 7.79
CA ASN A 274 3.97 -7.46 6.77
C ASN A 274 2.97 -6.78 5.83
N PHE A 275 2.68 -5.52 6.12
CA PHE A 275 1.84 -4.62 5.33
C PHE A 275 2.68 -3.54 4.65
N ASP A 276 3.87 -3.94 4.21
CA ASP A 276 4.81 -3.15 3.43
C ASP A 276 5.19 -3.94 2.16
N ARG A 277 6.44 -4.02 1.80
CA ARG A 277 6.91 -4.80 0.65
C ARG A 277 7.15 -6.25 1.04
N GLY A 278 6.71 -7.19 0.19
CA GLY A 278 6.87 -8.62 0.45
C GLY A 278 8.32 -9.01 0.75
N GLU A 279 9.26 -8.41 0.05
CA GLU A 279 10.70 -8.66 0.17
C GLU A 279 11.29 -8.28 1.54
N CYS A 280 10.59 -7.52 2.39
CA CYS A 280 11.09 -7.16 3.74
C CYS A 280 11.23 -8.38 4.66
N VAL A 281 10.45 -9.43 4.44
CA VAL A 281 10.52 -10.67 5.24
C VAL A 281 11.28 -11.74 4.47
N ASP A 282 12.24 -12.37 5.11
CA ASP A 282 12.91 -13.56 4.59
C ASP A 282 11.97 -14.77 4.70
N ALA A 283 11.47 -15.24 3.56
CA ALA A 283 10.51 -16.34 3.51
C ALA A 283 11.09 -17.68 4.02
N VAL A 284 12.40 -17.90 3.87
CA VAL A 284 13.07 -19.10 4.39
C VAL A 284 13.15 -19.06 5.90
N ALA A 285 13.55 -17.92 6.46
CA ALA A 285 13.57 -17.71 7.90
C ALA A 285 12.16 -17.79 8.52
N LEU A 286 11.16 -17.20 7.83
CA LEU A 286 9.76 -17.30 8.26
C LEU A 286 9.26 -18.74 8.26
N ASN A 287 9.60 -19.54 7.23
CA ASN A 287 9.26 -20.97 7.18
C ASN A 287 9.83 -21.71 8.40
N ALA A 288 11.12 -21.52 8.71
CA ALA A 288 11.77 -22.16 9.87
C ALA A 288 11.11 -21.73 11.20
N ALA A 289 10.77 -20.45 11.34
CA ALA A 289 10.10 -19.92 12.51
C ALA A 289 8.66 -20.46 12.70
N LEU A 290 7.93 -20.65 11.61
CA LEU A 290 6.61 -21.28 11.64
C LEU A 290 6.70 -22.76 11.99
N ALA A 291 7.68 -23.49 11.43
CA ALA A 291 7.91 -24.92 11.70
C ALA A 291 8.25 -25.18 13.17
N SER A 292 9.08 -24.33 13.78
CA SER A 292 9.48 -24.44 15.19
C SER A 292 8.42 -23.95 16.19
N GLY A 293 7.37 -23.27 15.70
CA GLY A 293 6.38 -22.59 16.54
C GLY A 293 6.89 -21.30 17.20
N GLN A 294 8.05 -20.78 16.81
CA GLN A 294 8.54 -19.46 17.22
C GLN A 294 7.58 -18.37 16.72
N VAL A 295 7.09 -18.51 15.49
CA VAL A 295 6.00 -17.72 14.92
C VAL A 295 4.77 -18.62 14.82
N ALA A 296 3.66 -18.19 15.39
CA ALA A 296 2.38 -18.89 15.27
C ALA A 296 1.65 -18.52 13.99
N HIS A 297 1.66 -17.22 13.63
CA HIS A 297 0.87 -16.70 12.51
C HIS A 297 1.65 -15.66 11.72
N ALA A 298 1.35 -15.54 10.42
CA ALA A 298 1.87 -14.48 9.57
C ALA A 298 0.81 -13.96 8.59
N ALA A 299 0.67 -12.64 8.47
CA ALA A 299 -0.07 -12.00 7.40
C ALA A 299 0.91 -11.24 6.49
N ILE A 300 0.85 -11.53 5.20
CA ILE A 300 1.72 -10.94 4.17
C ILE A 300 0.84 -10.25 3.14
N ASP A 301 0.98 -8.94 3.02
CA ASP A 301 0.31 -8.11 2.02
C ASP A 301 1.34 -7.71 0.96
N ALA A 302 1.37 -8.43 -0.17
CA ALA A 302 2.41 -8.28 -1.19
C ALA A 302 1.85 -8.37 -2.60
N ASP A 303 2.54 -7.72 -3.56
CA ASP A 303 2.15 -7.76 -4.96
C ASP A 303 2.24 -9.19 -5.53
N ILE A 304 1.23 -9.55 -6.33
CA ILE A 304 1.17 -10.79 -7.09
C ILE A 304 0.63 -10.48 -8.49
N PHE A 305 1.31 -11.02 -9.50
CA PHE A 305 0.94 -10.82 -10.91
C PHE A 305 0.67 -12.17 -11.56
N ASN A 306 -0.37 -12.24 -12.38
CA ASN A 306 -0.68 -13.43 -13.19
C ASN A 306 -0.78 -12.99 -14.66
N ILE A 307 0.23 -13.32 -15.45
CA ILE A 307 0.28 -13.02 -16.89
C ILE A 307 0.30 -14.36 -17.65
N GLY A 308 -0.76 -14.63 -18.40
CA GLY A 308 -0.88 -15.86 -19.18
C GLY A 308 -0.79 -17.15 -18.34
N GLY A 309 -1.28 -17.12 -17.09
CA GLY A 309 -1.21 -18.26 -16.17
C GLY A 309 0.13 -18.39 -15.41
N LYS A 310 1.11 -17.55 -15.71
CA LYS A 310 2.41 -17.48 -14.99
C LYS A 310 2.32 -16.48 -13.84
N ILE A 311 2.43 -17.01 -12.62
CA ILE A 311 2.43 -16.20 -11.40
C ILE A 311 3.83 -15.68 -11.12
N SER A 312 3.94 -14.38 -10.77
CA SER A 312 5.17 -13.68 -10.43
C SER A 312 4.93 -12.63 -9.34
N GLY A 313 6.00 -12.00 -8.86
CA GLY A 313 5.94 -10.94 -7.85
C GLY A 313 6.40 -11.38 -6.46
N PRO A 314 6.52 -10.43 -5.52
CA PRO A 314 7.05 -10.67 -4.18
C PRO A 314 6.19 -11.60 -3.31
N MET A 315 4.94 -11.88 -3.68
CA MET A 315 4.09 -12.86 -3.00
C MET A 315 4.54 -14.31 -3.25
N VAL A 316 5.21 -14.62 -4.37
CA VAL A 316 5.50 -15.99 -4.81
C VAL A 316 6.20 -16.85 -3.74
N PRO A 317 7.22 -16.36 -2.98
CA PRO A 317 7.89 -17.15 -1.95
C PRO A 317 6.98 -17.62 -0.80
N TYR A 318 5.84 -16.96 -0.60
CA TYR A 318 4.90 -17.26 0.50
C TYR A 318 3.80 -18.25 0.12
N LEU A 319 3.55 -18.48 -1.17
CA LEU A 319 2.53 -19.41 -1.64
C LEU A 319 2.72 -20.84 -1.11
N PRO A 320 3.96 -21.43 -1.12
CA PRO A 320 4.21 -22.73 -0.52
C PRO A 320 3.94 -22.76 0.98
N LEU A 321 4.30 -21.69 1.69
CA LEU A 321 4.10 -21.58 3.14
C LEU A 321 2.59 -21.61 3.48
N ALA A 322 1.79 -20.84 2.75
CA ALA A 322 0.34 -20.83 2.96
C ALA A 322 -0.30 -22.19 2.72
N ARG A 323 0.16 -22.95 1.70
CA ARG A 323 -0.29 -24.33 1.46
C ARG A 323 0.10 -25.28 2.59
N THR A 324 1.30 -25.11 3.18
CA THR A 324 1.82 -25.96 4.26
C THR A 324 1.15 -25.66 5.60
N TYR A 325 0.97 -24.37 5.94
CA TYR A 325 0.53 -23.96 7.27
C TYR A 325 -0.94 -23.56 7.36
N GLY A 326 -1.66 -23.54 6.23
CA GLY A 326 -3.09 -23.26 6.16
C GLY A 326 -3.47 -21.92 6.80
N ASN A 327 -4.42 -21.95 7.71
CA ASN A 327 -4.97 -20.76 8.38
C ASN A 327 -3.98 -20.00 9.29
N ARG A 328 -2.77 -20.51 9.47
CA ARG A 328 -1.70 -19.79 10.15
C ARG A 328 -1.04 -18.71 9.28
N ILE A 329 -1.30 -18.74 7.96
CA ILE A 329 -0.79 -17.72 7.02
C ILE A 329 -1.95 -17.10 6.27
N LEU A 330 -2.03 -15.77 6.32
CA LEU A 330 -2.94 -14.96 5.54
C LEU A 330 -2.15 -14.23 4.43
N LEU A 331 -2.51 -14.46 3.18
CA LEU A 331 -1.95 -13.76 2.03
C LEU A 331 -2.95 -12.76 1.49
N LEU A 332 -2.52 -11.51 1.29
CA LEU A 332 -3.31 -10.42 0.78
C LEU A 332 -2.61 -9.79 -0.44
N PRO A 333 -3.35 -9.30 -1.44
CA PRO A 333 -2.78 -8.96 -2.76
C PRO A 333 -2.16 -7.55 -2.82
N HIS A 334 -1.60 -7.04 -1.75
CA HIS A 334 -1.01 -5.69 -1.60
C HIS A 334 -1.97 -4.53 -1.95
N ALA A 335 -3.12 -4.83 -2.49
CA ALA A 335 -4.19 -3.88 -2.80
C ALA A 335 -5.29 -3.86 -1.73
N ALA A 336 -5.19 -4.68 -0.69
CA ALA A 336 -6.24 -4.82 0.32
C ALA A 336 -6.58 -3.48 1.01
N ALA A 337 -5.58 -2.62 1.24
CA ALA A 337 -5.76 -1.28 1.78
C ALA A 337 -6.26 -0.27 0.74
N ASP A 338 -5.93 -0.48 -0.53
CA ASP A 338 -6.35 0.37 -1.65
C ASP A 338 -7.78 0.07 -2.12
N THR A 339 -8.49 -0.87 -1.48
CA THR A 339 -9.90 -1.17 -1.74
C THR A 339 -10.88 -0.28 -0.96
N VAL A 340 -10.39 0.72 -0.24
CA VAL A 340 -11.22 1.69 0.48
C VAL A 340 -11.59 2.86 -0.43
N HIS A 341 -12.87 2.93 -0.85
CA HIS A 341 -13.35 3.93 -1.81
C HIS A 341 -13.00 5.38 -1.46
N PRO A 342 -13.25 5.93 -0.24
CA PRO A 342 -12.90 7.31 0.06
C PRO A 342 -11.40 7.60 -0.05
N SER A 343 -10.53 6.64 0.31
CA SER A 343 -9.08 6.79 0.19
C SER A 343 -8.64 6.83 -1.28
N ARG A 344 -9.24 5.98 -2.12
CA ARG A 344 -8.99 5.95 -3.56
C ARG A 344 -9.39 7.27 -4.21
N VAL A 345 -10.60 7.76 -3.94
CA VAL A 345 -11.12 9.03 -4.45
C VAL A 345 -10.24 10.21 -4.00
N ALA A 346 -9.87 10.28 -2.73
CA ALA A 346 -9.02 11.35 -2.22
C ALA A 346 -7.63 11.33 -2.89
N GLY A 347 -7.02 10.15 -3.05
CA GLY A 347 -5.76 10.01 -3.78
C GLY A 347 -5.87 10.40 -5.26
N ALA A 348 -6.97 10.04 -5.92
CA ALA A 348 -7.22 10.42 -7.30
C ALA A 348 -7.42 11.93 -7.48
N LYS A 349 -8.18 12.57 -6.58
CA LYS A 349 -8.34 14.05 -6.57
C LYS A 349 -6.98 14.74 -6.39
N GLN A 350 -6.14 14.26 -5.47
CA GLN A 350 -4.78 14.79 -5.30
C GLN A 350 -3.93 14.58 -6.56
N ALA A 351 -4.03 13.43 -7.22
CA ALA A 351 -3.31 13.18 -8.47
C ALA A 351 -3.74 14.15 -9.58
N VAL A 352 -5.03 14.43 -9.68
CA VAL A 352 -5.56 15.45 -10.59
C VAL A 352 -4.97 16.83 -10.28
N ASP A 353 -4.98 17.26 -9.01
CA ASP A 353 -4.40 18.54 -8.60
C ASP A 353 -2.91 18.64 -8.95
N GLN A 354 -2.14 17.57 -8.73
CA GLN A 354 -0.73 17.52 -9.08
C GLN A 354 -0.48 17.62 -10.59
N ILE A 355 -1.32 17.01 -11.42
CA ILE A 355 -1.25 17.15 -12.87
C ILE A 355 -1.54 18.61 -13.29
N PHE A 356 -2.58 19.24 -12.74
CA PHE A 356 -2.86 20.65 -12.99
C PHE A 356 -1.68 21.55 -12.60
N ASP A 357 -1.13 21.37 -11.39
CA ASP A 357 0.01 22.15 -10.90
C ASP A 357 1.26 21.95 -11.77
N ALA A 358 1.58 20.70 -12.15
CA ALA A 358 2.74 20.39 -12.98
C ALA A 358 2.63 20.98 -14.39
N ILE A 359 1.46 20.97 -14.99
CA ILE A 359 1.24 21.45 -16.35
C ILE A 359 1.13 22.97 -16.40
N LEU A 360 0.24 23.56 -15.57
CA LEU A 360 -0.11 24.99 -15.65
C LEU A 360 0.90 25.87 -14.90
N HIS A 361 1.44 25.40 -13.79
CA HIS A 361 2.29 26.17 -12.90
C HIS A 361 3.73 25.68 -12.85
N LYS A 362 4.07 24.61 -13.59
CA LYS A 362 5.39 23.97 -13.55
C LYS A 362 5.83 23.62 -12.12
N ARG A 363 4.87 23.31 -11.25
CA ARG A 363 5.08 23.01 -9.84
C ARG A 363 4.85 21.52 -9.56
N VAL A 364 5.83 20.86 -8.96
CA VAL A 364 5.81 19.42 -8.67
C VAL A 364 5.64 19.19 -7.19
N VAL A 365 4.55 18.54 -6.79
CA VAL A 365 4.23 18.19 -5.40
C VAL A 365 4.38 16.68 -5.21
N ASN A 366 4.86 16.25 -4.03
CA ASN A 366 5.11 14.84 -3.71
C ASN A 366 6.01 14.14 -4.75
N ARG A 367 7.05 14.85 -5.16
CA ARG A 367 8.03 14.37 -6.13
C ARG A 367 8.71 13.08 -5.69
N LYS A 368 8.95 12.20 -6.66
CA LYS A 368 9.84 11.06 -6.54
C LYS A 368 11.08 11.28 -7.42
N GLY A 369 12.26 10.99 -6.87
CA GLY A 369 13.52 11.16 -7.58
C GLY A 369 13.88 12.62 -7.86
N ASP A 370 14.39 12.89 -9.06
CA ASP A 370 14.90 14.20 -9.45
C ASP A 370 13.77 15.20 -9.76
N LEU A 371 14.08 16.48 -9.63
CA LEU A 371 13.23 17.55 -10.13
C LEU A 371 13.68 17.86 -11.56
N PRO A 372 12.85 17.60 -12.59
CA PRO A 372 13.25 17.88 -13.96
C PRO A 372 13.46 19.39 -14.20
N PRO A 373 14.35 19.75 -15.16
CA PRO A 373 14.58 21.16 -15.51
C PRO A 373 13.29 21.89 -15.88
N GLY A 374 13.15 23.12 -15.41
CA GLY A 374 11.98 23.97 -15.71
C GLY A 374 10.79 23.75 -14.79
N TYR A 375 10.91 22.88 -13.78
CA TYR A 375 9.88 22.72 -12.74
C TYR A 375 10.32 23.32 -11.41
N LEU A 376 9.35 23.71 -10.59
CA LEU A 376 9.52 24.20 -9.22
C LEU A 376 9.15 23.11 -8.22
N ASP A 377 9.95 22.95 -7.16
CA ASP A 377 9.64 22.00 -6.09
C ASP A 377 8.49 22.54 -5.22
N GLY A 378 7.37 21.84 -5.22
CA GLY A 378 6.18 22.13 -4.41
C GLY A 378 6.21 21.49 -3.03
N GLY A 379 7.27 20.74 -2.69
CA GLY A 379 7.42 20.05 -1.43
C GLY A 379 6.53 18.81 -1.30
N SER A 380 6.46 18.28 -0.07
CA SER A 380 5.64 17.10 0.25
C SER A 380 4.32 17.52 0.91
N LYS A 381 3.22 16.99 0.39
CA LYS A 381 1.86 17.17 0.92
C LYS A 381 1.20 15.80 1.03
N PRO A 382 1.51 15.02 2.08
CA PRO A 382 0.82 13.74 2.28
C PRO A 382 -0.66 13.99 2.55
N GLY A 383 -1.50 13.06 2.10
CA GLY A 383 -2.91 13.02 2.46
C GLY A 383 -3.09 12.72 3.96
N VAL A 384 -4.18 13.16 4.54
CA VAL A 384 -4.52 13.03 5.97
C VAL A 384 -5.68 12.05 6.16
#